data_65e8b31b48ae0744af8ba087b008e85f
#
_entry.id   65e8b31b48ae0744af8ba087b008e85f
#
_cell.length_a   1.000
_cell.length_b   1.000
_cell.length_c   1.000
_cell.angle_alpha   90.00
_cell.angle_beta   90.00
_cell.angle_gamma   90.00
#
_symmetry.space_group_name_H-M   'P 1'
#
loop_
_entity.id
_entity.type
_entity.pdbx_description
1 polymer ?
#
loop_
_entity_poly.entity_id
_entity_poly.type
_entity_poly.pdbx_seq_one_letter_code
_entity_poly.pdbx_strand_id
1 'polypeptide(L)'
;MDDGTERTEFAPSRRGFLTGTAATAGGLAASFHAGEVEAQVAERPAPGALVDVTFTLNGEARTLAVDPRRTALDLLREGEGLTGTKVGCRHGQCGACMIHVNGAPVLGCLTLAAQLEGAEVVTIEGLAGQAEAAGIATEEGLHPVQAAFIENDAFQCGYCTPGQIMSAVVVIAEGHASSEDEVREYMSGNLCRCAAYPQIAAAVMQAASEMGATAEGGGARQDLHLGVPAPFAEDEA
;
A
#
# COMPACT_ATOMS: atom_id res chain seq x y z
N MET A 1 55.11 -27.02 -22.14
CA MET A 1 54.67 -27.09 -20.74
C MET A 1 53.16 -26.98 -20.78
N ASP A 2 52.57 -28.15 -20.77
CA ASP A 2 51.13 -28.36 -21.02
C ASP A 2 50.50 -28.46 -19.64
N ASP A 3 49.67 -27.49 -19.28
CA ASP A 3 48.99 -27.43 -17.95
C ASP A 3 47.60 -28.05 -18.11
N GLY A 4 47.57 -29.38 -17.88
CA GLY A 4 46.35 -30.17 -17.90
C GLY A 4 45.51 -29.98 -16.67
N THR A 5 44.64 -28.95 -16.64
CA THR A 5 43.54 -28.87 -15.67
C THR A 5 42.38 -29.75 -16.17
N GLU A 6 42.35 -31.02 -15.75
CA GLU A 6 41.15 -31.85 -15.82
C GLU A 6 40.04 -31.28 -15.00
N ARG A 7 39.03 -30.69 -15.65
CA ARG A 7 37.75 -30.39 -15.03
C ARG A 7 36.98 -31.70 -14.88
N THR A 8 36.94 -32.24 -13.70
CA THR A 8 35.99 -33.31 -13.38
C THR A 8 34.56 -32.78 -13.46
N GLU A 9 33.89 -33.06 -14.58
CA GLU A 9 32.44 -32.83 -14.70
C GLU A 9 31.70 -33.75 -13.74
N PHE A 10 31.23 -33.15 -12.62
CA PHE A 10 30.34 -33.84 -11.70
C PHE A 10 28.93 -33.84 -12.29
N ALA A 11 28.61 -34.86 -13.09
CA ALA A 11 27.27 -35.09 -13.60
C ALA A 11 26.57 -36.16 -12.74
N PRO A 12 25.74 -35.79 -11.79
CA PRO A 12 25.01 -36.77 -10.99
C PRO A 12 24.01 -37.51 -11.89
N SER A 13 24.10 -38.82 -11.95
CA SER A 13 23.10 -39.61 -12.63
C SER A 13 21.74 -39.52 -11.93
N ARG A 14 20.63 -39.64 -12.68
CA ARG A 14 19.27 -39.61 -12.10
C ARG A 14 19.10 -40.60 -10.93
N ARG A 15 19.79 -41.74 -10.98
CA ARG A 15 19.78 -42.74 -9.90
C ARG A 15 20.57 -42.28 -8.68
N GLY A 16 21.72 -41.61 -8.85
CA GLY A 16 22.52 -41.04 -7.78
C GLY A 16 21.82 -39.88 -7.06
N PHE A 17 21.05 -39.09 -7.81
CA PHE A 17 20.22 -38.01 -7.23
C PHE A 17 19.11 -38.55 -6.34
N LEU A 18 18.40 -39.60 -6.79
CA LEU A 18 17.30 -40.21 -6.01
C LEU A 18 17.79 -40.94 -4.74
N THR A 19 18.97 -41.57 -4.78
CA THR A 19 19.56 -42.26 -3.61
C THR A 19 20.14 -41.23 -2.61
N GLY A 20 20.71 -40.13 -3.09
CA GLY A 20 21.25 -39.05 -2.23
C GLY A 20 20.14 -38.31 -1.43
N THR A 21 19.00 -38.04 -2.09
CA THR A 21 17.86 -37.40 -1.43
C THR A 21 17.17 -38.28 -0.38
N ALA A 22 17.15 -39.61 -0.58
CA ALA A 22 16.61 -40.55 0.41
C ALA A 22 17.45 -40.59 1.72
N ALA A 23 18.78 -40.50 1.59
CA ALA A 23 19.68 -40.52 2.76
C ALA A 23 19.62 -39.22 3.60
N THR A 24 19.43 -38.06 2.94
CA THR A 24 19.26 -36.76 3.64
C THR A 24 17.90 -36.61 4.28
N ALA A 25 16.83 -37.16 3.70
CA ALA A 25 15.48 -37.12 4.29
C ALA A 25 15.38 -37.99 5.57
N GLY A 26 16.10 -39.11 5.63
CA GLY A 26 16.13 -39.97 6.82
C GLY A 26 16.90 -39.36 8.00
N GLY A 27 17.92 -38.54 7.74
CA GLY A 27 18.71 -37.87 8.78
C GLY A 27 18.04 -36.67 9.43
N LEU A 28 17.18 -35.96 8.69
CA LEU A 28 16.44 -34.79 9.18
C LEU A 28 15.20 -35.16 10.00
N ALA A 29 14.60 -36.34 9.79
CA ALA A 29 13.42 -36.79 10.53
C ALA A 29 13.71 -37.12 12.01
N ALA A 30 14.96 -37.35 12.37
CA ALA A 30 15.35 -37.73 13.76
C ALA A 30 15.52 -36.54 14.72
N SER A 31 15.48 -35.29 14.23
CA SER A 31 15.75 -34.08 15.02
C SER A 31 14.53 -33.23 15.33
N PHE A 32 13.37 -33.52 14.77
CA PHE A 32 12.12 -32.84 15.13
C PHE A 32 11.46 -33.56 16.30
N HIS A 33 11.81 -33.18 17.51
CA HIS A 33 10.90 -33.37 18.62
C HIS A 33 9.70 -32.51 18.36
N ALA A 34 8.62 -33.12 17.87
CA ALA A 34 7.31 -32.50 17.83
C ALA A 34 6.85 -32.29 19.28
N GLY A 35 7.23 -31.11 19.83
CA GLY A 35 6.46 -30.56 20.92
C GLY A 35 5.03 -30.42 20.38
N GLU A 36 4.05 -30.98 21.05
CA GLU A 36 2.65 -30.74 20.76
C GLU A 36 2.40 -29.25 20.91
N VAL A 37 2.51 -28.51 19.78
CA VAL A 37 1.94 -27.18 19.68
C VAL A 37 0.44 -27.43 19.57
N GLU A 38 -0.27 -27.38 20.70
CA GLU A 38 -1.71 -27.20 20.70
C GLU A 38 -1.97 -25.90 19.96
N ALA A 39 -2.20 -25.99 18.66
CA ALA A 39 -2.74 -24.91 17.89
C ALA A 39 -4.12 -24.61 18.50
N GLN A 40 -4.20 -23.55 19.30
CA GLN A 40 -5.49 -22.99 19.68
C GLN A 40 -6.16 -22.57 18.39
N VAL A 41 -6.98 -23.47 17.84
CA VAL A 41 -7.86 -23.14 16.72
C VAL A 41 -8.86 -22.14 17.28
N ALA A 42 -8.60 -20.85 17.08
CA ALA A 42 -9.60 -19.83 17.35
C ALA A 42 -10.92 -20.29 16.68
N GLU A 43 -11.99 -20.38 17.46
CA GLU A 43 -13.29 -20.78 16.93
C GLU A 43 -13.60 -19.93 15.70
N ARG A 44 -13.76 -20.59 14.55
CA ARG A 44 -14.19 -19.90 13.34
C ARG A 44 -15.56 -19.29 13.60
N PRO A 45 -15.73 -17.98 13.39
CA PRO A 45 -17.06 -17.40 13.50
C PRO A 45 -18.02 -18.15 12.58
N ALA A 46 -19.25 -18.33 13.05
CA ALA A 46 -20.29 -19.01 12.28
C ALA A 46 -20.46 -18.33 10.90
N PRO A 47 -20.82 -19.08 9.84
CA PRO A 47 -21.08 -18.47 8.54
C PRO A 47 -22.10 -17.34 8.67
N GLY A 48 -21.72 -16.12 8.25
CA GLY A 48 -22.58 -14.93 8.37
C GLY A 48 -22.50 -14.20 9.73
N ALA A 49 -21.65 -14.64 10.69
CA ALA A 49 -21.40 -13.88 11.90
C ALA A 49 -20.65 -12.58 11.53
N LEU A 50 -21.22 -11.47 11.98
CA LEU A 50 -20.58 -10.16 11.88
C LEU A 50 -19.63 -9.96 13.06
N VAL A 51 -18.59 -9.18 12.85
CA VAL A 51 -17.67 -8.69 13.90
C VAL A 51 -17.78 -7.19 13.96
N ASP A 52 -17.80 -6.63 15.17
CA ASP A 52 -17.72 -5.20 15.34
C ASP A 52 -16.28 -4.75 15.14
N VAL A 53 -16.09 -3.73 14.31
CA VAL A 53 -14.79 -3.12 14.01
C VAL A 53 -14.90 -1.63 14.30
N THR A 54 -14.03 -1.15 15.17
CA THR A 54 -13.95 0.27 15.56
C THR A 54 -12.69 0.88 14.99
N PHE A 55 -12.84 1.96 14.23
CA PHE A 55 -11.72 2.67 13.59
C PHE A 55 -12.07 4.14 13.37
N THR A 56 -11.08 4.95 13.05
CA THR A 56 -11.28 6.34 12.65
C THR A 56 -11.33 6.42 11.13
N LEU A 57 -12.38 7.01 10.56
CA LEU A 57 -12.56 7.20 9.12
C LEU A 57 -12.64 8.69 8.81
N ASN A 58 -11.65 9.20 8.08
CA ASN A 58 -11.56 10.62 7.72
C ASN A 58 -11.71 11.56 8.93
N GLY A 59 -11.09 11.20 10.06
CA GLY A 59 -11.13 11.97 11.31
C GLY A 59 -12.33 11.67 12.22
N GLU A 60 -13.29 10.85 11.79
CA GLU A 60 -14.46 10.51 12.59
C GLU A 60 -14.43 9.04 13.06
N ALA A 61 -14.69 8.83 14.36
CA ALA A 61 -14.78 7.47 14.90
C ALA A 61 -16.00 6.73 14.32
N ARG A 62 -15.80 5.47 13.95
CA ARG A 62 -16.82 4.56 13.43
C ARG A 62 -16.75 3.23 14.16
N THR A 63 -17.89 2.64 14.43
CA THR A 63 -18.03 1.25 14.87
C THR A 63 -19.04 0.58 13.97
N LEU A 64 -18.61 -0.43 13.22
CA LEU A 64 -19.42 -1.08 12.19
C LEU A 64 -19.40 -2.59 12.38
N ALA A 65 -20.58 -3.22 12.28
CA ALA A 65 -20.70 -4.67 12.23
C ALA A 65 -20.39 -5.16 10.80
N VAL A 66 -19.26 -5.81 10.60
CA VAL A 66 -18.77 -6.22 9.28
C VAL A 66 -18.67 -7.74 9.14
N ASP A 67 -18.92 -8.27 7.94
CA ASP A 67 -18.54 -9.63 7.60
C ASP A 67 -16.99 -9.68 7.54
N PRO A 68 -16.32 -10.57 8.30
CA PRO A 68 -14.85 -10.61 8.34
C PRO A 68 -14.18 -10.90 6.98
N ARG A 69 -14.95 -11.35 5.99
CA ARG A 69 -14.48 -11.58 4.61
C ARG A 69 -14.60 -10.34 3.72
N ARG A 70 -15.30 -9.30 4.19
CA ARG A 70 -15.54 -8.08 3.42
C ARG A 70 -14.24 -7.31 3.30
N THR A 71 -13.96 -6.79 2.10
CA THR A 71 -12.81 -5.91 1.89
C THR A 71 -13.08 -4.49 2.40
N ALA A 72 -12.01 -3.76 2.73
CA ALA A 72 -12.10 -2.34 3.05
C ALA A 72 -12.71 -1.55 1.88
N LEU A 73 -12.36 -1.89 0.64
CA LEU A 73 -12.96 -1.28 -0.56
C LEU A 73 -14.48 -1.41 -0.58
N ASP A 74 -15.01 -2.61 -0.32
CA ASP A 74 -16.45 -2.83 -0.34
C ASP A 74 -17.14 -2.20 0.88
N LEU A 75 -16.47 -2.18 2.05
CA LEU A 75 -16.98 -1.49 3.22
C LEU A 75 -17.13 0.02 2.96
N LEU A 76 -16.08 0.67 2.47
CA LEU A 76 -16.08 2.11 2.20
C LEU A 76 -17.12 2.50 1.16
N ARG A 77 -17.21 1.76 0.07
CA ARG A 77 -18.12 2.10 -1.04
C ARG A 77 -19.58 1.76 -0.75
N GLU A 78 -19.84 0.53 -0.29
CA GLU A 78 -21.19 -0.01 -0.16
C GLU A 78 -21.74 0.14 1.27
N GLY A 79 -20.85 0.29 2.27
CA GLY A 79 -21.24 0.51 3.66
C GLY A 79 -21.32 1.99 4.01
N GLU A 80 -20.26 2.74 3.73
CA GLU A 80 -20.13 4.14 4.11
C GLU A 80 -20.50 5.13 2.98
N GLY A 81 -20.76 4.65 1.76
CA GLY A 81 -21.11 5.49 0.62
C GLY A 81 -19.94 6.32 0.06
N LEU A 82 -18.71 6.06 0.50
CA LEU A 82 -17.49 6.75 0.05
C LEU A 82 -17.04 6.17 -1.31
N THR A 83 -17.58 6.73 -2.39
CA THR A 83 -17.41 6.19 -3.74
C THR A 83 -16.13 6.66 -4.44
N GLY A 84 -15.35 7.54 -3.82
CA GLY A 84 -14.07 8.02 -4.33
C GLY A 84 -13.03 6.90 -4.45
N THR A 85 -12.98 5.98 -3.49
CA THR A 85 -12.19 4.75 -3.61
C THR A 85 -12.78 3.85 -4.69
N LYS A 86 -12.09 3.65 -5.82
CA LYS A 86 -12.67 3.03 -7.03
C LYS A 86 -12.42 1.52 -7.13
N VAL A 87 -13.40 0.84 -7.72
CA VAL A 87 -13.32 -0.60 -8.07
C VAL A 87 -12.70 -0.74 -9.47
N GLY A 88 -11.40 -1.03 -9.55
CA GLY A 88 -10.75 -1.35 -10.82
C GLY A 88 -10.65 -2.87 -11.01
N CYS A 89 -9.51 -3.45 -10.64
CA CYS A 89 -9.20 -4.86 -10.88
C CYS A 89 -9.65 -5.84 -9.78
N ARG A 90 -9.86 -5.39 -8.54
CA ARG A 90 -10.16 -6.20 -7.34
C ARG A 90 -9.09 -7.26 -6.98
N HIS A 91 -7.88 -7.15 -7.52
CA HIS A 91 -6.78 -8.10 -7.26
C HIS A 91 -5.41 -7.43 -7.12
N GLY A 92 -5.39 -6.16 -6.70
CA GLY A 92 -4.17 -5.48 -6.27
C GLY A 92 -3.28 -4.91 -7.37
N GLN A 93 -3.69 -4.89 -8.64
CA GLN A 93 -2.80 -4.53 -9.75
C GLN A 93 -2.94 -3.09 -10.27
N CYS A 94 -4.04 -2.40 -9.97
CA CYS A 94 -4.34 -1.14 -10.68
C CYS A 94 -4.25 0.13 -9.84
N GLY A 95 -4.12 0.05 -8.53
CA GLY A 95 -4.01 1.20 -7.63
C GLY A 95 -5.29 2.04 -7.45
N ALA A 96 -6.37 1.79 -8.21
CA ALA A 96 -7.58 2.63 -8.18
C ALA A 96 -8.32 2.64 -6.82
N CYS A 97 -8.04 1.66 -5.96
CA CYS A 97 -8.62 1.53 -4.63
C CYS A 97 -7.65 1.92 -3.50
N MET A 98 -6.64 2.71 -3.80
CA MET A 98 -5.67 3.18 -2.81
C MET A 98 -6.37 4.01 -1.72
N ILE A 99 -6.06 3.68 -0.47
CA ILE A 99 -6.42 4.42 0.74
C ILE A 99 -5.20 4.49 1.64
N HIS A 100 -5.21 5.34 2.65
CA HIS A 100 -4.19 5.32 3.69
C HIS A 100 -4.76 4.66 4.95
N VAL A 101 -3.97 3.78 5.56
CA VAL A 101 -4.27 3.16 6.85
C VAL A 101 -3.06 3.41 7.76
N ASN A 102 -3.26 4.13 8.84
CA ASN A 102 -2.19 4.58 9.74
C ASN A 102 -1.05 5.28 8.97
N GLY A 103 -1.39 6.10 7.98
CA GLY A 103 -0.45 6.81 7.12
C GLY A 103 0.23 5.98 6.02
N ALA A 104 0.07 4.66 6.01
CA ALA A 104 0.63 3.80 4.97
C ALA A 104 -0.34 3.63 3.79
N PRO A 105 0.15 3.61 2.54
CA PRO A 105 -0.67 3.34 1.37
C PRO A 105 -1.05 1.86 1.33
N VAL A 106 -2.33 1.57 1.25
CA VAL A 106 -2.82 0.20 1.13
C VAL A 106 -3.88 0.08 0.03
N LEU A 107 -3.96 -1.10 -0.56
CA LEU A 107 -4.97 -1.40 -1.57
C LEU A 107 -6.23 -1.92 -0.89
N GLY A 108 -7.29 -1.11 -0.83
CA GLY A 108 -8.55 -1.46 -0.17
C GLY A 108 -9.17 -2.77 -0.63
N CYS A 109 -8.91 -3.21 -1.88
CA CYS A 109 -9.39 -4.49 -2.40
C CYS A 109 -8.65 -5.72 -1.85
N LEU A 110 -7.47 -5.55 -1.26
CA LEU A 110 -6.67 -6.61 -0.61
C LEU A 110 -6.65 -6.50 0.92
N THR A 111 -7.22 -5.43 1.47
CA THR A 111 -7.32 -5.20 2.91
C THR A 111 -8.70 -5.68 3.38
N LEU A 112 -8.76 -6.54 4.39
CA LEU A 112 -10.03 -6.93 4.98
C LEU A 112 -10.56 -5.82 5.90
N ALA A 113 -11.87 -5.61 5.90
CA ALA A 113 -12.51 -4.63 6.78
C ALA A 113 -12.22 -4.90 8.27
N ALA A 114 -12.12 -6.17 8.66
CA ALA A 114 -11.78 -6.57 10.02
C ALA A 114 -10.34 -6.17 10.44
N GLN A 115 -9.43 -5.90 9.49
CA GLN A 115 -8.06 -5.44 9.79
C GLN A 115 -7.98 -3.95 10.11
N LEU A 116 -9.08 -3.22 9.95
CA LEU A 116 -9.15 -1.80 10.26
C LEU A 116 -9.39 -1.52 11.75
N GLU A 117 -9.52 -2.55 12.60
CA GLU A 117 -9.69 -2.38 14.04
C GLU A 117 -8.58 -1.49 14.64
N GLY A 118 -8.99 -0.42 15.31
CA GLY A 118 -8.10 0.57 15.93
C GLY A 118 -7.32 1.45 14.95
N ALA A 119 -7.54 1.30 13.64
CA ALA A 119 -6.78 2.03 12.62
C ALA A 119 -7.33 3.44 12.35
N GLU A 120 -6.46 4.33 11.86
CA GLU A 120 -6.84 5.56 11.20
C GLU A 120 -6.90 5.33 9.69
N VAL A 121 -8.07 5.52 9.11
CA VAL A 121 -8.32 5.32 7.68
C VAL A 121 -8.63 6.64 7.00
N VAL A 122 -7.90 6.93 5.93
CA VAL A 122 -8.14 8.11 5.11
C VAL A 122 -8.42 7.72 3.69
N THR A 123 -9.49 8.28 3.16
CA THR A 123 -9.87 8.14 1.75
C THR A 123 -9.70 9.49 1.02
N ILE A 124 -9.87 9.49 -0.29
CA ILE A 124 -9.80 10.72 -1.09
C ILE A 124 -10.77 11.80 -0.60
N GLU A 125 -11.92 11.41 -0.05
CA GLU A 125 -12.93 12.32 0.49
C GLU A 125 -12.44 13.04 1.76
N GLY A 126 -11.57 12.41 2.55
CA GLY A 126 -11.00 12.99 3.77
C GLY A 126 -9.71 13.77 3.56
N LEU A 127 -9.10 13.68 2.37
CA LEU A 127 -7.77 14.23 2.13
C LEU A 127 -7.70 15.75 2.27
N ALA A 128 -8.72 16.48 1.80
CA ALA A 128 -8.80 17.93 1.96
C ALA A 128 -8.89 18.35 3.44
N GLY A 129 -9.68 17.65 4.24
CA GLY A 129 -9.77 17.88 5.69
C GLY A 129 -8.46 17.61 6.43
N GLN A 130 -7.70 16.61 5.99
CA GLN A 130 -6.35 16.38 6.52
C GLN A 130 -5.39 17.52 6.18
N ALA A 131 -5.43 18.02 4.93
CA ALA A 131 -4.62 19.16 4.53
C ALA A 131 -4.94 20.42 5.32
N GLU A 132 -6.22 20.65 5.61
CA GLU A 132 -6.67 21.76 6.47
C GLU A 132 -6.13 21.61 7.91
N ALA A 133 -6.28 20.43 8.49
CA ALA A 133 -5.77 20.12 9.82
C ALA A 133 -4.23 20.26 9.92
N ALA A 134 -3.51 19.93 8.85
CA ALA A 134 -2.07 20.08 8.75
C ALA A 134 -1.60 21.51 8.39
N GLY A 135 -2.52 22.42 8.06
CA GLY A 135 -2.22 23.80 7.67
C GLY A 135 -1.55 23.92 6.29
N ILE A 136 -1.74 22.94 5.41
CA ILE A 136 -1.20 22.90 4.04
C ILE A 136 -2.29 23.01 2.97
N ALA A 137 -3.56 23.16 3.35
CA ALA A 137 -4.64 23.30 2.38
C ALA A 137 -4.45 24.56 1.52
N THR A 138 -4.85 24.49 0.24
CA THR A 138 -4.90 25.65 -0.65
C THR A 138 -5.99 26.64 -0.21
N GLU A 139 -6.04 27.84 -0.83
CA GLU A 139 -7.10 28.84 -0.54
C GLU A 139 -8.51 28.27 -0.84
N GLU A 140 -8.62 27.33 -1.78
CA GLU A 140 -9.86 26.64 -2.12
C GLU A 140 -10.18 25.47 -1.16
N GLY A 141 -9.36 25.23 -0.14
CA GLY A 141 -9.53 24.16 0.82
C GLY A 141 -9.18 22.76 0.30
N LEU A 142 -8.36 22.66 -0.75
CA LEU A 142 -7.91 21.39 -1.31
C LEU A 142 -6.53 20.99 -0.76
N HIS A 143 -6.23 19.71 -0.78
CA HIS A 143 -4.85 19.26 -0.62
C HIS A 143 -4.01 19.72 -1.83
N PRO A 144 -2.74 20.16 -1.67
CA PRO A 144 -1.91 20.65 -2.78
C PRO A 144 -1.84 19.68 -3.96
N VAL A 145 -1.78 18.37 -3.70
CA VAL A 145 -1.82 17.35 -4.76
C VAL A 145 -3.14 17.37 -5.52
N GLN A 146 -4.28 17.59 -4.87
CA GLN A 146 -5.58 17.70 -5.55
C GLN A 146 -5.61 18.94 -6.46
N ALA A 147 -5.13 20.07 -5.98
CA ALA A 147 -5.04 21.31 -6.75
C ALA A 147 -4.13 21.14 -7.97
N ALA A 148 -2.93 20.60 -7.79
CA ALA A 148 -1.99 20.35 -8.88
C ALA A 148 -2.56 19.40 -9.95
N PHE A 149 -3.37 18.40 -9.56
CA PHE A 149 -4.05 17.51 -10.51
C PHE A 149 -5.08 18.27 -11.35
N ILE A 150 -5.76 19.26 -10.78
CA ILE A 150 -6.70 20.12 -11.51
C ILE A 150 -5.94 21.03 -12.47
N GLU A 151 -4.90 21.69 -12.01
CA GLU A 151 -4.12 22.66 -12.79
C GLU A 151 -3.39 22.04 -13.98
N ASN A 152 -2.97 20.77 -13.86
CA ASN A 152 -2.27 20.06 -14.93
C ASN A 152 -3.19 19.21 -15.81
N ASP A 153 -4.53 19.30 -15.66
CA ASP A 153 -5.45 18.37 -16.34
C ASP A 153 -5.02 16.90 -16.19
N ALA A 154 -4.56 16.50 -14.98
CA ALA A 154 -3.95 15.21 -14.70
C ALA A 154 -4.96 14.06 -14.67
N PHE A 155 -6.04 14.18 -15.40
CA PHE A 155 -7.10 13.19 -15.56
C PHE A 155 -7.85 13.39 -16.89
N GLN A 156 -8.53 12.33 -17.34
CA GLN A 156 -9.49 12.40 -18.44
C GLN A 156 -10.84 11.87 -17.95
N CYS A 157 -11.02 10.55 -17.87
CA CYS A 157 -12.27 9.99 -17.33
C CYS A 157 -12.42 10.14 -15.80
N GLY A 158 -11.35 10.47 -15.08
CA GLY A 158 -11.36 10.65 -13.63
C GLY A 158 -11.39 9.36 -12.81
N TYR A 159 -11.49 8.19 -13.43
CA TYR A 159 -11.69 6.94 -12.68
C TYR A 159 -10.50 6.52 -11.85
N CYS A 160 -9.27 6.62 -12.35
CA CYS A 160 -8.06 6.31 -11.61
C CYS A 160 -7.60 7.46 -10.69
N THR A 161 -8.13 8.66 -10.89
CA THR A 161 -7.63 9.89 -10.27
C THR A 161 -7.58 9.84 -8.74
N PRO A 162 -8.59 9.36 -8.01
CA PRO A 162 -8.50 9.25 -6.55
C PRO A 162 -7.32 8.38 -6.10
N GLY A 163 -7.14 7.21 -6.72
CA GLY A 163 -6.02 6.32 -6.41
C GLY A 163 -4.66 6.93 -6.77
N GLN A 164 -4.57 7.67 -7.88
CA GLN A 164 -3.37 8.40 -8.28
C GLN A 164 -3.00 9.47 -7.25
N ILE A 165 -3.97 10.28 -6.81
CA ILE A 165 -3.76 11.32 -5.79
C ILE A 165 -3.31 10.71 -4.47
N MET A 166 -4.01 9.67 -3.98
CA MET A 166 -3.64 9.00 -2.73
C MET A 166 -2.22 8.43 -2.77
N SER A 167 -1.81 7.84 -3.90
CA SER A 167 -0.43 7.37 -4.08
C SER A 167 0.56 8.52 -4.16
N ALA A 168 0.24 9.61 -4.87
CA ALA A 168 1.11 10.77 -5.03
C ALA A 168 1.45 11.44 -3.69
N VAL A 169 0.48 11.54 -2.77
CA VAL A 169 0.71 12.07 -1.42
C VAL A 169 1.84 11.31 -0.71
N VAL A 170 1.83 9.97 -0.79
CA VAL A 170 2.85 9.14 -0.16
C VAL A 170 4.19 9.23 -0.90
N VAL A 171 4.18 9.21 -2.23
CA VAL A 171 5.39 9.34 -3.06
C VAL A 171 6.12 10.66 -2.75
N ILE A 172 5.39 11.76 -2.57
CA ILE A 172 5.94 13.05 -2.15
C ILE A 172 6.47 12.98 -0.71
N ALA A 173 5.67 12.42 0.22
CA ALA A 173 6.04 12.29 1.63
C ALA A 173 7.31 11.46 1.84
N GLU A 174 7.52 10.45 1.01
CA GLU A 174 8.69 9.58 1.05
C GLU A 174 9.91 10.17 0.31
N GLY A 175 9.76 11.34 -0.33
CA GLY A 175 10.83 12.02 -1.05
C GLY A 175 11.13 11.45 -2.43
N HIS A 176 10.19 10.70 -3.01
CA HIS A 176 10.31 10.07 -4.32
C HIS A 176 9.66 10.88 -5.46
N ALA A 177 9.82 12.21 -5.39
CA ALA A 177 9.34 13.14 -6.41
C ALA A 177 10.43 14.14 -6.81
N SER A 178 11.69 13.70 -6.87
CA SER A 178 12.83 14.53 -7.25
C SER A 178 12.97 14.68 -8.77
N SER A 179 12.41 13.77 -9.54
CA SER A 179 12.41 13.79 -10.99
C SER A 179 11.17 13.11 -11.57
N GLU A 180 10.84 13.44 -12.82
CA GLU A 180 9.70 12.83 -13.51
C GLU A 180 9.86 11.30 -13.68
N ASP A 181 11.07 10.83 -13.90
CA ASP A 181 11.36 9.40 -14.03
C ASP A 181 11.17 8.67 -12.68
N GLU A 182 11.57 9.28 -11.58
CA GLU A 182 11.34 8.75 -10.25
C GLU A 182 9.83 8.70 -9.92
N VAL A 183 9.08 9.77 -10.19
CA VAL A 183 7.63 9.78 -10.05
C VAL A 183 6.98 8.66 -10.86
N ARG A 184 7.40 8.45 -12.11
CA ARG A 184 6.87 7.35 -12.95
C ARG A 184 7.16 5.98 -12.37
N GLU A 185 8.35 5.77 -11.79
CA GLU A 185 8.73 4.52 -11.16
C GLU A 185 7.85 4.25 -9.92
N TYR A 186 7.78 5.18 -8.98
CA TYR A 186 7.04 4.99 -7.73
C TYR A 186 5.51 5.03 -7.91
N MET A 187 5.01 5.68 -8.97
CA MET A 187 3.59 5.66 -9.35
C MET A 187 3.22 4.49 -10.27
N SER A 188 4.15 3.60 -10.61
CA SER A 188 3.94 2.51 -11.59
C SER A 188 2.84 1.51 -11.21
N GLY A 189 2.52 1.40 -9.91
CA GLY A 189 1.39 0.60 -9.40
C GLY A 189 0.01 1.18 -9.70
N ASN A 190 -0.09 2.39 -10.28
CA ASN A 190 -1.34 3.09 -10.53
C ASN A 190 -1.62 3.17 -12.04
N LEU A 191 -2.61 2.41 -12.52
CA LEU A 191 -2.92 2.33 -13.94
C LEU A 191 -3.92 3.42 -14.37
N CYS A 192 -3.58 4.14 -15.44
CA CYS A 192 -4.47 5.07 -16.13
C CYS A 192 -4.78 4.57 -17.54
N ARG A 193 -6.02 4.15 -17.80
CA ARG A 193 -6.43 3.65 -19.14
C ARG A 193 -6.48 4.73 -20.20
N CYS A 194 -6.67 5.98 -19.78
CA CYS A 194 -6.67 7.16 -20.68
C CYS A 194 -5.25 7.64 -21.03
N ALA A 195 -4.23 7.04 -20.42
CA ALA A 195 -2.81 7.38 -20.61
C ALA A 195 -2.45 8.84 -20.24
N ALA A 196 -3.10 9.41 -19.22
CA ALA A 196 -2.79 10.76 -18.72
C ALA A 196 -1.48 10.79 -17.87
N TYR A 197 -0.57 9.84 -18.06
CA TYR A 197 0.66 9.71 -17.26
C TYR A 197 1.58 10.95 -17.31
N PRO A 198 1.78 11.63 -18.45
CA PRO A 198 2.60 12.83 -18.47
C PRO A 198 2.04 13.94 -17.58
N GLN A 199 0.72 14.18 -17.62
CA GLN A 199 0.05 15.19 -16.81
C GLN A 199 0.04 14.81 -15.33
N ILE A 200 -0.14 13.52 -15.02
CA ILE A 200 -0.05 13.00 -13.65
C ILE A 200 1.35 13.24 -13.08
N ALA A 201 2.40 12.91 -13.84
CA ALA A 201 3.78 13.13 -13.38
C ALA A 201 4.06 14.62 -13.17
N ALA A 202 3.61 15.48 -14.09
CA ALA A 202 3.74 16.93 -13.96
C ALA A 202 3.03 17.46 -12.70
N ALA A 203 1.81 17.00 -12.43
CA ALA A 203 1.04 17.38 -11.23
C ALA A 203 1.75 16.96 -9.94
N VAL A 204 2.32 15.75 -9.89
CA VAL A 204 3.07 15.27 -8.72
C VAL A 204 4.32 16.10 -8.49
N MET A 205 5.08 16.42 -9.56
CA MET A 205 6.27 17.27 -9.50
C MET A 205 5.93 18.70 -9.02
N GLN A 206 4.84 19.28 -9.53
CA GLN A 206 4.36 20.60 -9.09
C GLN A 206 4.00 20.58 -7.60
N ALA A 207 3.16 19.63 -7.16
CA ALA A 207 2.76 19.51 -5.76
C ALA A 207 3.99 19.32 -4.85
N ALA A 208 4.95 18.49 -5.22
CA ALA A 208 6.19 18.30 -4.47
C ALA A 208 6.98 19.62 -4.31
N SER A 209 7.06 20.43 -5.37
CA SER A 209 7.72 21.74 -5.34
C SER A 209 7.00 22.72 -4.41
N GLU A 210 5.66 22.79 -4.50
CA GLU A 210 4.83 23.68 -3.67
C GLU A 210 4.86 23.30 -2.19
N MET A 211 4.91 22.00 -1.90
CA MET A 211 5.03 21.47 -0.54
C MET A 211 6.46 21.52 0.02
N GLY A 212 7.44 22.04 -0.74
CA GLY A 212 8.84 22.14 -0.32
C GLY A 212 9.58 20.80 -0.27
N ALA A 213 9.02 19.76 -0.87
CA ALA A 213 9.60 18.42 -0.95
C ALA A 213 10.56 18.29 -2.14
N THR A 214 11.50 19.23 -2.31
CA THR A 214 12.46 19.23 -3.42
C THR A 214 13.73 18.45 -3.09
N ALA A 215 14.47 18.06 -4.13
CA ALA A 215 15.60 17.13 -4.19
C ALA A 215 16.78 17.36 -3.22
N GLU A 216 16.79 18.40 -2.40
CA GLU A 216 17.89 18.69 -1.46
C GLU A 216 17.75 18.03 -0.09
N GLY A 217 16.70 17.24 0.14
CA GLY A 217 16.34 16.67 1.44
C GLY A 217 16.23 15.15 1.48
N GLY A 218 17.19 14.41 0.96
CA GLY A 218 17.27 12.94 1.16
C GLY A 218 17.48 12.53 2.63
N GLY A 219 16.81 13.20 3.56
CA GLY A 219 16.92 12.97 5.00
C GLY A 219 15.76 13.50 5.83
N ALA A 220 14.81 14.23 5.25
CA ALA A 220 13.75 14.91 5.99
C ALA A 220 12.44 14.13 6.03
N ARG A 221 12.47 12.89 6.51
CA ARG A 221 11.26 12.10 6.84
C ARG A 221 10.46 12.65 8.03
N GLN A 222 10.96 13.68 8.72
CA GLN A 222 10.44 14.03 10.05
C GLN A 222 9.72 15.36 10.16
N ASP A 223 9.80 16.25 9.17
CA ASP A 223 9.26 17.62 9.32
C ASP A 223 8.20 18.01 8.29
N LEU A 224 7.90 17.20 7.30
CA LEU A 224 6.80 17.45 6.39
C LEU A 224 5.51 16.84 6.98
N HIS A 225 4.75 17.63 7.72
CA HIS A 225 3.39 17.28 8.13
C HIS A 225 2.47 17.27 6.91
N LEU A 226 2.59 16.20 6.09
CA LEU A 226 1.74 15.99 4.91
C LEU A 226 0.32 15.52 5.27
N GLY A 227 -0.05 15.59 6.55
CA GLY A 227 -1.29 15.00 7.04
C GLY A 227 -1.29 13.47 7.04
N VAL A 228 -0.13 12.86 6.74
CA VAL A 228 0.06 11.42 6.82
C VAL A 228 0.71 11.13 8.18
N PRO A 229 0.06 10.41 9.11
CA PRO A 229 0.69 10.02 10.36
C PRO A 229 1.93 9.18 10.08
N ALA A 230 2.99 9.36 10.87
CA ALA A 230 4.24 8.63 10.70
C ALA A 230 3.98 7.11 10.71
N PRO A 231 4.48 6.35 9.73
CA PRO A 231 4.34 4.92 9.73
C PRO A 231 5.11 4.36 10.95
N PHE A 232 4.38 3.72 11.87
CA PHE A 232 4.88 2.94 12.99
C PHE A 232 6.06 3.57 13.75
N ALA A 233 5.80 4.21 14.89
CA ALA A 233 6.81 4.33 15.92
C ALA A 233 7.20 2.88 16.29
N GLU A 234 8.45 2.49 16.01
CA GLU A 234 8.99 1.26 16.55
C GLU A 234 8.96 1.42 18.08
N ASP A 235 8.07 0.69 18.74
CA ASP A 235 8.08 0.60 20.18
C ASP A 235 9.45 0.00 20.58
N GLU A 236 10.32 0.86 21.08
CA GLU A 236 11.54 0.43 21.74
C GLU A 236 11.16 -0.41 22.97
N ALA A 237 11.31 -1.72 22.84
CA ALA A 237 11.20 -2.68 23.94
C ALA A 237 12.54 -2.84 24.66
#